data_b4d2505bd444f52d0dd79ea7d6eb3c11
#
_entry.id   b4d2505bd444f52d0dd79ea7d6eb3c11
#
_cell.length_a   1.000
_cell.length_b   1.000
_cell.length_c   1.000
_cell.angle_alpha   90.00
_cell.angle_beta   90.00
_cell.angle_gamma   90.00
#
_symmetry.space_group_name_H-M   'P 1'
#
loop_
_entity.id
_entity.type
_entity.pdbx_description
1 polymer ?
#
loop_
_entity_poly.entity_id
_entity_poly.type
_entity_poly.pdbx_seq_one_letter_code
_entity_poly.pdbx_strand_id
1 'polypeptide(L)'
;NDDITRWWEVMDRTTGQPVPPAQWSYADGSVTVQAVPFHEYTVSFLAYLIWDPVHMYNATTNGWTNFEHQITFDVRQPKTHKYSMERLRKFIAEHPYVNVIRYTTFFHQFTLIFDELKREKFVDWYGYSASVSPYILNQFEQEVGYKFRPEYIIDQGYYNNQYRVPSKEFRDFQAFQRREVAKLAKEMVDITHESG
;
A
#
# COMPACT_ATOMS: atom_id res chain seq x y z
N ASN A 1 13.28 -12.34 7.07
CA ASN A 1 13.17 -10.89 7.32
C ASN A 1 13.57 -10.18 6.04
N ASP A 2 12.58 -9.68 5.30
CA ASP A 2 12.87 -8.87 4.11
C ASP A 2 13.52 -7.56 4.56
N ASP A 3 14.57 -7.16 3.89
CA ASP A 3 15.18 -5.86 4.13
C ASP A 3 14.29 -4.77 3.51
N ILE A 4 13.38 -4.22 4.32
CA ILE A 4 12.43 -3.19 3.87
C ILE A 4 13.12 -1.86 3.56
N THR A 5 14.34 -1.64 4.06
CA THR A 5 15.07 -0.38 3.83
C THR A 5 15.48 -0.22 2.37
N ARG A 6 15.51 -1.31 1.60
CA ARG A 6 15.81 -1.25 0.16
C ARG A 6 14.84 -0.39 -0.66
N TRP A 7 13.63 -0.14 -0.13
CA TRP A 7 12.63 0.74 -0.75
C TRP A 7 12.55 2.11 -0.10
N TRP A 8 13.41 2.41 0.87
CA TRP A 8 13.48 3.74 1.45
C TRP A 8 14.22 4.69 0.51
N GLU A 9 13.78 5.93 0.50
CA GLU A 9 14.33 6.96 -0.37
C GLU A 9 14.25 8.33 0.30
N VAL A 10 15.30 9.11 0.15
CA VAL A 10 15.30 10.53 0.47
C VAL A 10 15.30 11.32 -0.83
N MET A 11 14.34 12.22 -0.97
CA MET A 11 14.22 13.10 -2.14
C MET A 11 14.56 14.53 -1.77
N ASP A 12 15.39 15.16 -2.56
CA ASP A 12 15.54 16.61 -2.59
C ASP A 12 14.43 17.19 -3.47
N ARG A 13 13.44 17.81 -2.84
CA ARG A 13 12.27 18.38 -3.53
C ARG A 13 12.61 19.65 -4.31
N THR A 14 13.68 20.34 -3.94
CA THR A 14 14.14 21.53 -4.65
C THR A 14 14.69 21.18 -6.02
N THR A 15 15.44 20.10 -6.12
CA THR A 15 16.03 19.65 -7.39
C THR A 15 15.19 18.56 -8.10
N GLY A 16 14.26 17.91 -7.39
CA GLY A 16 13.52 16.77 -7.88
C GLY A 16 14.37 15.49 -8.03
N GLN A 17 15.55 15.44 -7.40
CA GLN A 17 16.46 14.31 -7.51
C GLN A 17 16.51 13.48 -6.21
N PRO A 18 16.73 12.16 -6.30
CA PRO A 18 16.99 11.35 -5.12
C PRO A 18 18.36 11.70 -4.53
N VAL A 19 18.40 11.78 -3.21
CA VAL A 19 19.66 11.92 -2.47
C VAL A 19 20.44 10.61 -2.55
N PRO A 20 21.70 10.61 -2.96
CA PRO A 20 22.50 9.40 -3.02
C PRO A 20 22.56 8.67 -1.67
N PRO A 21 22.49 7.32 -1.64
CA PRO A 21 22.49 6.56 -0.39
C PRO A 21 23.68 6.85 0.54
N ALA A 22 24.82 7.25 0.00
CA ALA A 22 25.99 7.63 0.79
C ALA A 22 25.83 8.98 1.54
N GLN A 23 24.81 9.77 1.21
CA GLN A 23 24.59 11.11 1.77
C GLN A 23 23.46 11.15 2.81
N TRP A 24 22.88 10.00 3.14
CA TRP A 24 21.90 9.89 4.20
C TRP A 24 22.02 8.59 4.96
N SER A 25 21.52 8.57 6.17
CA SER A 25 21.52 7.36 7.01
C SER A 25 20.27 7.32 7.89
N TYR A 26 19.94 6.12 8.31
CA TYR A 26 18.88 5.88 9.30
C TYR A 26 19.47 5.24 10.55
N ALA A 27 19.19 5.82 11.69
CA ALA A 27 19.54 5.24 12.99
C ALA A 27 18.54 5.72 14.05
N ASP A 28 18.20 4.85 14.98
CA ASP A 28 17.38 5.16 16.17
C ASP A 28 16.07 5.92 15.87
N GLY A 29 15.37 5.52 14.81
CA GLY A 29 14.11 6.15 14.41
C GLY A 29 14.26 7.49 13.68
N SER A 30 15.49 7.90 13.35
CA SER A 30 15.80 9.19 12.72
C SER A 30 16.54 9.01 11.41
N VAL A 31 16.21 9.84 10.43
CA VAL A 31 16.97 9.96 9.17
C VAL A 31 17.85 11.21 9.24
N THR A 32 19.13 11.04 8.98
CA THR A 32 20.09 12.14 8.85
C THR A 32 20.51 12.29 7.40
N VAL A 33 20.48 13.53 6.88
CA VAL A 33 20.80 13.87 5.49
C VAL A 33 21.91 14.88 5.44
N GLN A 34 22.87 14.73 4.52
CA GLN A 34 23.81 15.79 4.16
C GLN A 34 23.06 16.84 3.32
N ALA A 35 22.49 17.81 4.00
CA ALA A 35 21.60 18.78 3.39
C ALA A 35 22.37 19.92 2.70
N VAL A 36 21.84 20.37 1.56
CA VAL A 36 22.23 21.64 0.94
C VAL A 36 21.38 22.75 1.57
N PRO A 37 21.95 23.88 1.99
CA PRO A 37 21.18 24.98 2.57
C PRO A 37 20.03 25.43 1.65
N PHE A 38 18.87 25.71 2.24
CA PHE A 38 17.64 26.16 1.57
C PHE A 38 16.98 25.11 0.65
N HIS A 39 17.45 23.84 0.66
CA HIS A 39 16.73 22.76 -0.01
C HIS A 39 15.71 22.09 0.92
N GLU A 40 14.63 21.60 0.34
CA GLU A 40 13.58 20.86 1.02
C GLU A 40 13.75 19.36 0.76
N TYR A 41 13.62 18.54 1.80
CA TYR A 41 13.79 17.10 1.71
C TYR A 41 12.56 16.35 2.20
N THR A 42 12.27 15.22 1.57
CA THR A 42 11.28 14.28 2.05
C THR A 42 11.87 12.88 2.17
N VAL A 43 11.40 12.15 3.16
CA VAL A 43 11.77 10.75 3.39
C VAL A 43 10.57 9.87 3.09
N SER A 44 10.75 8.91 2.21
CA SER A 44 9.77 7.86 1.95
C SER A 44 10.27 6.55 2.54
N PHE A 45 9.42 5.86 3.28
CA PHE A 45 9.76 4.60 3.93
C PHE A 45 8.61 3.60 3.88
N LEU A 46 8.92 2.33 3.91
CA LEU A 46 7.97 1.23 4.02
C LEU A 46 7.86 0.79 5.48
N ALA A 47 6.65 0.85 6.02
CA ALA A 47 6.34 0.36 7.36
C ALA A 47 5.43 -0.87 7.29
N TYR A 48 5.63 -1.84 8.19
CA TYR A 48 4.82 -3.07 8.20
C TYR A 48 3.43 -2.88 8.79
N LEU A 49 3.32 -2.07 9.82
CA LEU A 49 2.07 -1.86 10.53
C LEU A 49 1.85 -0.38 10.79
N ILE A 50 0.87 0.19 10.12
CA ILE A 50 0.52 1.59 10.27
C ILE A 50 -0.74 1.74 11.11
N TRP A 51 -1.70 0.84 10.98
CA TRP A 51 -2.97 0.89 11.72
C TRP A 51 -3.65 -0.49 11.76
N ASP A 52 -4.61 -0.62 12.69
CA ASP A 52 -5.46 -1.79 12.84
C ASP A 52 -6.81 -1.54 12.16
N PRO A 53 -7.15 -2.27 11.07
CA PRO A 53 -8.40 -2.07 10.35
C PRO A 53 -9.64 -2.34 11.17
N VAL A 54 -9.59 -3.16 12.20
CA VAL A 54 -10.74 -3.44 13.07
C VAL A 54 -11.16 -2.21 13.86
N HIS A 55 -10.21 -1.40 14.28
CA HIS A 55 -10.48 -0.22 15.10
C HIS A 55 -10.74 1.05 14.29
N MET A 56 -10.24 1.12 13.07
CA MET A 56 -10.23 2.36 12.31
C MET A 56 -11.62 2.84 11.87
N TYR A 57 -12.50 1.91 11.51
CA TYR A 57 -13.79 2.26 10.92
C TYR A 57 -14.95 2.36 11.89
N ASN A 58 -14.74 1.97 13.13
CA ASN A 58 -15.86 1.88 14.05
C ASN A 58 -15.48 2.41 15.44
N ALA A 59 -15.76 3.69 15.65
CA ALA A 59 -15.56 4.34 16.95
C ALA A 59 -16.22 3.58 18.12
N THR A 60 -17.29 2.83 17.87
CA THR A 60 -17.98 2.03 18.88
C THR A 60 -17.13 0.86 19.36
N THR A 61 -16.32 0.27 18.48
CA THR A 61 -15.50 -0.91 18.79
C THR A 61 -14.08 -0.59 19.21
N ASN A 62 -13.64 0.66 19.07
CA ASN A 62 -12.27 1.07 19.38
C ASN A 62 -11.83 0.75 20.82
N GLY A 63 -12.74 0.75 21.77
CA GLY A 63 -12.47 0.44 23.16
C GLY A 63 -12.69 -1.02 23.56
N TRP A 64 -13.03 -1.90 22.63
CA TRP A 64 -13.30 -3.31 22.95
C TRP A 64 -12.00 -4.07 23.17
N THR A 65 -11.81 -4.58 24.36
CA THR A 65 -10.62 -5.34 24.77
C THR A 65 -10.74 -6.84 24.52
N ASN A 66 -11.95 -7.33 24.30
CA ASN A 66 -12.25 -8.73 24.01
C ASN A 66 -12.31 -9.03 22.51
N PHE A 67 -11.92 -8.08 21.69
CA PHE A 67 -11.89 -8.21 20.23
C PHE A 67 -10.48 -8.59 19.80
N GLU A 68 -10.37 -9.58 18.91
CA GLU A 68 -9.10 -9.91 18.29
C GLU A 68 -8.71 -8.79 17.32
N HIS A 69 -7.56 -8.18 17.57
CA HIS A 69 -7.00 -7.17 16.66
C HIS A 69 -6.49 -7.82 15.38
N GLN A 70 -6.95 -7.33 14.25
CA GLN A 70 -6.52 -7.83 12.95
C GLN A 70 -5.29 -7.05 12.48
N ILE A 71 -4.15 -7.70 12.46
CA ILE A 71 -2.93 -7.16 11.87
C ILE A 71 -3.11 -7.09 10.36
N THR A 72 -2.82 -5.94 9.78
CA THR A 72 -2.83 -5.72 8.33
C THR A 72 -1.90 -6.70 7.61
N PHE A 73 -2.41 -7.37 6.59
CA PHE A 73 -1.62 -8.26 5.73
C PHE A 73 -1.94 -8.02 4.25
N ASP A 74 -0.99 -8.36 3.40
CA ASP A 74 -1.23 -8.32 1.96
C ASP A 74 -1.87 -9.64 1.50
N VAL A 75 -3.13 -9.56 1.08
CA VAL A 75 -3.90 -10.70 0.57
C VAL A 75 -3.34 -11.25 -0.75
N ARG A 76 -2.43 -10.54 -1.41
CA ARG A 76 -1.75 -11.00 -2.63
C ARG A 76 -0.62 -11.98 -2.36
N GLN A 77 -0.08 -12.02 -1.15
CA GLN A 77 0.89 -13.05 -0.77
C GLN A 77 0.27 -14.45 -0.80
N PRO A 78 0.95 -15.47 -1.35
CA PRO A 78 0.36 -16.80 -1.53
C PRO A 78 -0.25 -17.40 -0.26
N LYS A 79 0.41 -17.23 0.89
CA LYS A 79 -0.08 -17.78 2.17
C LYS A 79 -1.34 -17.08 2.65
N THR A 80 -1.35 -15.75 2.65
CA THR A 80 -2.51 -14.96 3.07
C THR A 80 -3.64 -14.99 2.05
N HIS A 81 -3.30 -15.08 0.77
CA HIS A 81 -4.26 -15.31 -0.31
C HIS A 81 -5.04 -16.60 -0.08
N LYS A 82 -4.33 -17.72 0.07
CA LYS A 82 -4.95 -19.03 0.36
C LYS A 82 -5.86 -18.95 1.59
N TYR A 83 -5.37 -18.39 2.69
CA TYR A 83 -6.14 -18.22 3.91
C TYR A 83 -7.41 -17.39 3.69
N SER A 84 -7.31 -16.28 2.95
CA SER A 84 -8.46 -15.40 2.68
C SER A 84 -9.52 -16.09 1.83
N MET A 85 -9.11 -16.84 0.81
CA MET A 85 -10.05 -17.59 -0.04
C MET A 85 -10.73 -18.76 0.72
N GLU A 86 -9.99 -19.44 1.57
CA GLU A 86 -10.53 -20.49 2.46
C GLU A 86 -11.53 -19.88 3.47
N ARG A 87 -11.22 -18.72 4.04
CA ARG A 87 -12.14 -18.00 4.93
C ARG A 87 -13.42 -17.59 4.23
N LEU A 88 -13.33 -17.11 3.00
CA LEU A 88 -14.50 -16.74 2.20
C LEU A 88 -15.40 -17.95 1.95
N ARG A 89 -14.82 -19.07 1.49
CA ARG A 89 -15.58 -20.32 1.27
C ARG A 89 -16.23 -20.83 2.55
N LYS A 90 -15.50 -20.78 3.65
CA LYS A 90 -16.04 -21.19 4.96
C LYS A 90 -17.20 -20.29 5.38
N PHE A 91 -17.06 -18.96 5.27
CA PHE A 91 -18.14 -18.03 5.57
C PHE A 91 -19.40 -18.33 4.79
N ILE A 92 -19.28 -18.55 3.47
CA ILE A 92 -20.42 -18.87 2.61
C ILE A 92 -21.10 -20.17 3.07
N ALA A 93 -20.34 -21.20 3.35
CA ALA A 93 -20.86 -22.51 3.78
C ALA A 93 -21.57 -22.44 5.13
N GLU A 94 -21.06 -21.62 6.06
CA GLU A 94 -21.63 -21.44 7.40
C GLU A 94 -22.87 -20.50 7.42
N HIS A 95 -23.08 -19.71 6.35
CA HIS A 95 -24.12 -18.70 6.29
C HIS A 95 -24.98 -18.81 5.02
N PRO A 96 -25.66 -19.97 4.81
CA PRO A 96 -26.42 -20.22 3.59
C PRO A 96 -27.64 -19.30 3.38
N TYR A 97 -27.98 -18.51 4.37
CA TYR A 97 -29.05 -17.51 4.31
C TYR A 97 -28.57 -16.14 3.77
N VAL A 98 -27.28 -15.96 3.55
CA VAL A 98 -26.73 -14.71 2.99
C VAL A 98 -26.89 -14.72 1.48
N ASN A 99 -27.64 -13.77 0.95
CA ASN A 99 -27.92 -13.67 -0.49
C ASN A 99 -27.01 -12.68 -1.21
N VAL A 100 -26.31 -11.81 -0.48
CA VAL A 100 -25.43 -10.79 -1.05
C VAL A 100 -24.16 -10.68 -0.23
N ILE A 101 -23.01 -10.78 -0.89
CA ILE A 101 -21.71 -10.48 -0.31
C ILE A 101 -21.19 -9.22 -0.99
N ARG A 102 -20.87 -8.21 -0.17
CA ARG A 102 -20.30 -6.95 -0.64
C ARG A 102 -18.82 -6.87 -0.29
N TYR A 103 -18.00 -6.70 -1.31
CA TYR A 103 -16.58 -6.42 -1.15
C TYR A 103 -16.34 -4.90 -1.18
N THR A 104 -15.70 -4.35 -0.17
CA THR A 104 -15.44 -2.90 -0.07
C THR A 104 -13.96 -2.56 -0.03
N THR A 105 -13.12 -3.45 0.50
CA THR A 105 -11.68 -3.23 0.62
C THR A 105 -10.96 -4.52 0.30
N PHE A 106 -10.20 -4.52 -0.81
CA PHE A 106 -9.45 -5.71 -1.24
C PHE A 106 -8.07 -5.77 -0.60
N PHE A 107 -7.41 -4.63 -0.47
CA PHE A 107 -6.08 -4.53 0.13
C PHE A 107 -6.16 -3.71 1.41
N HIS A 108 -5.43 -4.14 2.42
CA HIS A 108 -5.42 -3.52 3.74
C HIS A 108 -4.16 -2.67 3.98
N GLN A 109 -3.25 -2.62 3.01
CA GLN A 109 -2.08 -1.76 3.05
C GLN A 109 -2.43 -0.41 2.45
N PHE A 110 -1.99 0.65 3.11
CA PHE A 110 -2.18 2.02 2.65
C PHE A 110 -0.83 2.73 2.54
N THR A 111 -0.78 3.68 1.63
CA THR A 111 0.31 4.64 1.58
C THR A 111 -0.18 5.95 2.17
N LEU A 112 0.50 6.42 3.18
CA LEU A 112 0.23 7.69 3.85
C LEU A 112 1.35 8.68 3.52
N ILE A 113 0.97 9.89 3.17
CA ILE A 113 1.90 10.99 2.91
C ILE A 113 1.48 12.18 3.77
N PHE A 114 2.42 12.67 4.57
CA PHE A 114 2.20 13.77 5.48
C PHE A 114 2.99 15.00 5.04
N ASP A 115 2.43 16.17 5.30
CA ASP A 115 3.14 17.44 5.15
C ASP A 115 4.00 17.77 6.39
N GLU A 116 4.69 18.91 6.35
CA GLU A 116 5.54 19.42 7.43
C GLU A 116 4.78 19.69 8.74
N LEU A 117 3.48 19.87 8.67
CA LEU A 117 2.58 20.04 9.82
C LEU A 117 1.98 18.71 10.30
N LYS A 118 2.48 17.56 9.78
CA LYS A 118 1.97 16.23 10.04
C LYS A 118 0.50 16.04 9.65
N ARG A 119 0.02 16.81 8.68
CA ARG A 119 -1.30 16.64 8.10
C ARG A 119 -1.22 15.65 6.95
N GLU A 120 -2.19 14.75 6.89
CA GLU A 120 -2.28 13.78 5.82
C GLU A 120 -2.59 14.47 4.48
N LYS A 121 -1.78 14.20 3.48
CA LYS A 121 -1.95 14.70 2.10
C LYS A 121 -2.45 13.63 1.13
N PHE A 122 -2.16 12.39 1.42
CA PHE A 122 -2.50 11.29 0.53
C PHE A 122 -2.77 10.02 1.32
N VAL A 123 -3.89 9.38 1.04
CA VAL A 123 -4.23 8.04 1.49
C VAL A 123 -4.94 7.30 0.38
N ASP A 124 -4.54 6.07 0.13
CA ASP A 124 -5.22 5.20 -0.83
C ASP A 124 -6.25 4.32 -0.11
N TRP A 125 -7.48 4.77 -0.11
CA TRP A 125 -8.59 4.05 0.51
C TRP A 125 -9.31 3.11 -0.47
N TYR A 126 -9.61 3.62 -1.66
CA TYR A 126 -10.53 2.97 -2.58
C TYR A 126 -9.91 2.68 -3.94
N GLY A 127 -8.87 3.40 -4.30
CA GLY A 127 -8.20 3.26 -5.58
C GLY A 127 -7.25 2.08 -5.65
N TYR A 128 -6.78 1.60 -4.51
CA TYR A 128 -5.75 0.57 -4.39
C TYR A 128 -4.45 0.90 -5.11
N SER A 129 -4.33 2.15 -5.54
CA SER A 129 -3.26 2.61 -6.40
C SER A 129 -1.92 2.76 -5.68
N ALA A 130 -1.96 2.86 -4.36
CA ALA A 130 -0.77 3.04 -3.53
C ALA A 130 -0.55 1.90 -2.53
N SER A 131 -1.33 0.80 -2.63
CA SER A 131 -1.16 -0.35 -1.74
C SER A 131 0.11 -1.12 -2.06
N VAL A 132 0.98 -1.28 -1.09
CA VAL A 132 2.30 -1.89 -1.25
C VAL A 132 2.60 -2.91 -0.16
N SER A 133 3.41 -3.90 -0.50
CA SER A 133 4.06 -4.82 0.43
C SER A 133 5.37 -5.31 -0.19
N PRO A 134 6.32 -5.85 0.58
CA PRO A 134 7.56 -6.39 0.01
C PRO A 134 7.31 -7.42 -1.10
N TYR A 135 6.32 -8.27 -0.93
CA TYR A 135 5.94 -9.27 -1.94
C TYR A 135 5.53 -8.61 -3.26
N ILE A 136 4.60 -7.66 -3.19
CA ILE A 136 4.08 -6.99 -4.38
C ILE A 136 5.12 -6.09 -5.05
N LEU A 137 5.95 -5.42 -4.28
CA LEU A 137 7.02 -4.62 -4.84
C LEU A 137 8.03 -5.49 -5.62
N ASN A 138 8.37 -6.67 -5.09
CA ASN A 138 9.20 -7.63 -5.80
C ASN A 138 8.53 -8.14 -7.09
N GLN A 139 7.22 -8.41 -7.07
CA GLN A 139 6.49 -8.83 -8.27
C GLN A 139 6.46 -7.73 -9.33
N PHE A 140 6.22 -6.49 -8.92
CA PHE A 140 6.28 -5.35 -9.81
C PHE A 140 7.67 -5.22 -10.46
N GLU A 141 8.74 -5.24 -9.67
CA GLU A 141 10.11 -5.15 -10.19
C GLU A 141 10.45 -6.25 -11.19
N GLN A 142 9.99 -7.48 -10.94
CA GLN A 142 10.16 -8.60 -11.86
C GLN A 142 9.41 -8.40 -13.18
N GLU A 143 8.21 -7.86 -13.12
CA GLU A 143 7.38 -7.64 -14.31
C GLU A 143 7.92 -6.52 -15.20
N VAL A 144 8.32 -5.40 -14.58
CA VAL A 144 8.74 -4.21 -15.35
C VAL A 144 10.24 -4.16 -15.68
N GLY A 145 11.06 -4.96 -14.98
CA GLY A 145 12.50 -5.05 -15.20
C GLY A 145 13.31 -3.90 -14.59
N TYR A 146 12.73 -3.10 -13.70
CA TYR A 146 13.43 -2.03 -13.00
C TYR A 146 12.97 -1.92 -11.53
N LYS A 147 13.83 -1.31 -10.69
CA LYS A 147 13.58 -1.16 -9.25
C LYS A 147 12.42 -0.22 -8.99
N PHE A 148 11.52 -0.62 -8.08
CA PHE A 148 10.46 0.25 -7.55
C PHE A 148 11.07 1.44 -6.78
N ARG A 149 10.40 2.59 -6.90
CA ARG A 149 10.68 3.79 -6.10
C ARG A 149 9.37 4.37 -5.55
N PRO A 150 9.35 4.92 -4.33
CA PRO A 150 8.18 5.55 -3.76
C PRO A 150 7.59 6.67 -4.64
N GLU A 151 8.45 7.38 -5.38
CA GLU A 151 8.03 8.41 -6.33
C GLU A 151 7.08 7.92 -7.42
N TYR A 152 7.09 6.62 -7.73
CA TYR A 152 6.16 6.04 -8.73
C TYR A 152 4.71 6.04 -8.27
N ILE A 153 4.45 6.14 -6.96
CA ILE A 153 3.09 6.24 -6.42
C ILE A 153 2.57 7.67 -6.55
N ILE A 154 3.39 8.65 -6.23
CA ILE A 154 2.97 10.06 -6.15
C ILE A 154 3.30 10.87 -7.40
N ASP A 155 4.06 10.30 -8.34
CA ASP A 155 4.51 10.96 -9.58
C ASP A 155 5.04 12.38 -9.32
N GLN A 156 5.96 12.51 -8.39
CA GLN A 156 6.53 13.80 -7.94
C GLN A 156 5.48 14.78 -7.38
N GLY A 157 4.41 14.27 -6.79
CA GLY A 157 3.29 15.05 -6.29
C GLY A 157 2.22 15.39 -7.33
N TYR A 158 2.37 14.91 -8.57
CA TYR A 158 1.42 15.18 -9.66
C TYR A 158 0.42 14.06 -9.95
N TYR A 159 0.37 13.03 -9.09
CA TYR A 159 -0.45 11.83 -9.27
C TYR A 159 -1.95 12.10 -9.56
N ASN A 160 -2.48 13.25 -9.16
CA ASN A 160 -3.85 13.67 -9.39
C ASN A 160 -3.98 14.89 -10.33
N ASN A 161 -2.90 15.29 -10.99
CA ASN A 161 -2.92 16.43 -11.90
C ASN A 161 -3.44 16.03 -13.29
N GLN A 162 -4.61 16.53 -13.65
CA GLN A 162 -5.27 16.23 -14.92
C GLN A 162 -4.58 16.86 -16.14
N TYR A 163 -3.75 17.86 -15.93
CA TYR A 163 -3.12 18.65 -17.00
C TYR A 163 -1.69 18.19 -17.33
N ARG A 164 -1.20 17.17 -16.66
CA ARG A 164 0.12 16.61 -16.88
C ARG A 164 0.01 15.17 -17.39
N VAL A 165 0.84 14.82 -18.36
CA VAL A 165 1.01 13.42 -18.76
C VAL A 165 1.78 12.70 -17.64
N PRO A 166 1.21 11.68 -17.01
CA PRO A 166 1.89 10.92 -15.97
C PRO A 166 3.18 10.28 -16.49
N SER A 167 4.17 10.11 -15.61
CA SER A 167 5.38 9.37 -15.94
C SER A 167 5.09 7.93 -16.39
N LYS A 168 6.03 7.35 -17.13
CA LYS A 168 5.92 5.93 -17.53
C LYS A 168 5.83 5.03 -16.31
N GLU A 169 6.67 5.27 -15.34
CA GLU A 169 6.79 4.48 -14.09
C GLU A 169 5.51 4.53 -13.26
N PHE A 170 4.91 5.70 -13.12
CA PHE A 170 3.60 5.84 -12.48
C PHE A 170 2.52 5.03 -13.22
N ARG A 171 2.48 5.12 -14.54
CA ARG A 171 1.50 4.36 -15.36
C ARG A 171 1.70 2.86 -15.27
N ASP A 172 2.95 2.39 -15.28
CA ASP A 172 3.29 0.97 -15.13
C ASP A 172 2.83 0.46 -13.77
N PHE A 173 3.12 1.21 -12.70
CA PHE A 173 2.68 0.84 -11.35
C PHE A 173 1.16 0.83 -11.23
N GLN A 174 0.47 1.84 -11.75
CA GLN A 174 -0.99 1.88 -11.76
C GLN A 174 -1.61 0.71 -12.56
N ALA A 175 -1.03 0.39 -13.72
CA ALA A 175 -1.48 -0.72 -14.55
C ALA A 175 -1.30 -2.07 -13.81
N PHE A 176 -0.16 -2.27 -13.16
CA PHE A 176 0.11 -3.42 -12.32
C PHE A 176 -0.93 -3.54 -11.18
N GLN A 177 -1.15 -2.49 -10.41
CA GLN A 177 -2.11 -2.49 -9.31
C GLN A 177 -3.54 -2.80 -9.79
N ARG A 178 -3.97 -2.22 -10.89
CA ARG A 178 -5.30 -2.48 -11.49
C ARG A 178 -5.48 -3.95 -11.87
N ARG A 179 -4.46 -4.59 -12.42
CA ARG A 179 -4.51 -6.01 -12.76
C ARG A 179 -4.63 -6.88 -11.51
N GLU A 180 -3.86 -6.57 -10.47
CA GLU A 180 -3.91 -7.32 -9.21
C GLU A 180 -5.28 -7.18 -8.51
N VAL A 181 -5.85 -5.97 -8.50
CA VAL A 181 -7.22 -5.75 -7.99
C VAL A 181 -8.23 -6.56 -8.80
N ALA A 182 -8.18 -6.47 -10.13
CA ALA A 182 -9.14 -7.16 -11.00
C ALA A 182 -9.05 -8.69 -10.85
N LYS A 183 -7.83 -9.23 -10.74
CA LYS A 183 -7.58 -10.66 -10.53
C LYS A 183 -8.18 -11.15 -9.20
N LEU A 184 -7.91 -10.44 -8.12
CA LEU A 184 -8.45 -10.78 -6.80
C LEU A 184 -9.98 -10.65 -6.76
N ALA A 185 -10.51 -9.56 -7.29
CA ALA A 185 -11.96 -9.34 -7.36
C ALA A 185 -12.68 -10.45 -8.14
N LYS A 186 -12.11 -10.82 -9.30
CA LYS A 186 -12.67 -11.91 -10.10
C LYS A 186 -12.72 -13.22 -9.33
N GLU A 187 -11.63 -13.61 -8.68
CA GLU A 187 -11.56 -14.88 -7.93
C GLU A 187 -12.58 -14.89 -6.77
N MET A 188 -12.70 -13.79 -6.03
CA MET A 188 -13.66 -13.69 -4.92
C MET A 188 -15.11 -13.75 -5.42
N VAL A 189 -15.41 -13.14 -6.55
CA VAL A 189 -16.73 -13.20 -7.19
C VAL A 189 -17.02 -14.61 -7.71
N ASP A 190 -16.06 -15.26 -8.36
CA ASP A 190 -16.20 -16.63 -8.84
C ASP A 190 -16.54 -17.59 -7.67
N ILE A 191 -15.78 -17.52 -6.56
CA ILE A 191 -16.06 -18.30 -5.34
C ILE A 191 -17.47 -18.07 -4.81
N THR A 192 -17.94 -16.84 -4.85
CA THR A 192 -19.30 -16.50 -4.36
C THR A 192 -20.36 -17.08 -5.27
N HIS A 193 -20.18 -17.02 -6.59
CA HIS A 193 -21.14 -17.55 -7.56
C HIS A 193 -21.15 -19.08 -7.63
N GLU A 194 -20.03 -19.75 -7.37
CA GLU A 194 -19.96 -21.22 -7.31
C GLU A 194 -20.80 -21.83 -6.17
N SER A 195 -21.20 -21.01 -5.23
CA SER A 195 -21.90 -21.43 -4.01
C SER A 195 -23.42 -21.26 -4.07
N GLY A 196 -23.96 -20.79 -5.19
CA GLY A 196 -25.39 -20.58 -5.44
C GLY A 196 -25.69 -19.21 -5.88
#